data_cd1687298c0ffd27eaf864ef2ab3fe50
#
_entry.id   cd1687298c0ffd27eaf864ef2ab3fe50
#
_cell.length_a   1.000
_cell.length_b   1.000
_cell.length_c   1.000
_cell.angle_alpha   90.00
_cell.angle_beta   90.00
_cell.angle_gamma   90.00
#
_symmetry.space_group_name_H-M   'P 1'
#
loop_
_entity.id
_entity.type
_entity.pdbx_description
1 polymer ?
#
loop_
_entity_poly.entity_id
_entity_poly.type
_entity_poly.pdbx_seq_one_letter_code
_entity_poly.pdbx_strand_id
1 'polypeptide(L)'
;MNAQTAILQKDITPEGGDYSTVCRVIEKISLDYRDQPSLEALAADVGETPTGLQKLFTRWAGLSPKAFLQAVTLDHARRLLDGGMPLLEASFEVGMSGPGRLHDLFVTHEAMSPGDYKNRGE
;
A
#
# COMPACT_ATOMS: atom_id res chain seq x y z
N MET A 1 -18.06 30.29 0.93
CA MET A 1 -18.19 29.83 1.18
C MET A 1 -17.99 29.51 1.32
N ASN A 2 -17.96 29.23 1.13
CA ASN A 2 -17.92 28.51 1.29
C ASN A 2 -17.91 28.02 0.96
N ALA A 3 -18.17 28.02 0.70
CA ALA A 3 -18.44 27.29 0.39
C ALA A 3 -17.89 27.14 -0.31
N GLN A 4 -17.55 27.16 -0.80
CA GLN A 4 -17.27 26.79 -1.27
C GLN A 4 -16.63 26.40 -1.22
N THR A 5 -16.56 26.29 -1.04
CA THR A 5 -16.39 25.67 -0.87
C THR A 5 -16.49 25.11 -0.76
N ALA A 6 -16.72 24.90 -0.68
CA ALA A 6 -17.12 24.15 -0.61
C ALA A 6 -17.24 23.75 -1.32
N ILE A 7 -17.40 23.96 -2.02
CA ILE A 7 -17.58 23.28 -2.67
C ILE A 7 -16.85 22.96 -3.40
N LEU A 8 -16.20 23.01 -3.64
CA LEU A 8 -15.72 22.33 -4.05
C LEU A 8 -15.31 21.54 -3.73
N GLN A 9 -15.46 21.33 -3.17
CA GLN A 9 -15.46 20.49 -2.88
C GLN A 9 -15.81 19.80 -2.71
N LYS A 10 -16.12 19.63 -2.56
CA LYS A 10 -16.78 18.96 -2.40
C LYS A 10 -17.46 18.57 -2.94
N ASP A 11 -16.98 18.64 -3.49
CA ASP A 11 -17.85 18.38 -3.94
C ASP A 11 -18.82 17.82 -3.65
N ILE A 12 -18.67 17.57 -3.32
CA ILE A 12 -20.03 17.40 -2.93
C ILE A 12 -20.78 16.27 -3.61
N THR A 13 -20.23 15.68 -4.59
CA THR A 13 -20.78 14.49 -5.21
C THR A 13 -20.41 13.28 -4.39
N PRO A 14 -21.20 12.18 -4.43
CA PRO A 14 -20.81 10.94 -3.78
C PRO A 14 -19.41 10.47 -4.23
N GLU A 15 -19.10 10.70 -5.48
CA GLU A 15 -17.77 10.35 -5.99
C GLU A 15 -16.69 11.14 -5.28
N GLY A 16 -16.97 12.38 -4.90
CA GLY A 16 -16.02 13.19 -4.15
C GLY A 16 -15.70 12.57 -2.80
N GLY A 17 -16.75 12.06 -2.11
CA GLY A 17 -16.57 11.37 -0.84
C GLY A 17 -15.78 10.08 -1.00
N ASP A 18 -16.08 9.33 -2.06
CA ASP A 18 -15.38 8.08 -2.34
C ASP A 18 -13.91 8.34 -2.64
N TYR A 19 -13.62 9.34 -3.44
CA TYR A 19 -12.25 9.70 -3.76
C TYR A 19 -11.48 10.09 -2.50
N SER A 20 -12.12 10.86 -1.63
CA SER A 20 -11.51 11.29 -0.37
C SER A 20 -11.17 10.09 0.50
N THR A 21 -12.09 9.10 0.54
CA THR A 21 -11.86 7.87 1.29
C THR A 21 -10.67 7.11 0.75
N VAL A 22 -10.57 7.00 -0.58
CA VAL A 22 -9.45 6.31 -1.22
C VAL A 22 -8.14 7.00 -0.89
N CYS A 23 -8.10 8.33 -0.97
CA CYS A 23 -6.89 9.09 -0.64
C CYS A 23 -6.47 8.86 0.81
N ARG A 24 -7.43 8.77 1.72
CA ARG A 24 -7.14 8.52 3.12
C ARG A 24 -6.54 7.13 3.33
N VAL A 25 -7.06 6.14 2.61
CA VAL A 25 -6.52 4.77 2.70
C VAL A 25 -5.10 4.72 2.13
N ILE A 26 -4.86 5.40 1.00
CA ILE A 26 -3.53 5.46 0.42
C ILE A 26 -2.54 6.08 1.40
N GLU A 27 -2.92 7.17 2.05
CA GLU A 27 -2.08 7.83 3.03
C GLU A 27 -1.80 6.90 4.21
N LYS A 28 -2.83 6.22 4.70
CA LYS A 28 -2.69 5.31 5.83
C LYS A 28 -1.72 4.18 5.50
N ILE A 29 -1.86 3.58 4.32
CA ILE A 29 -0.97 2.51 3.90
C ILE A 29 0.47 3.04 3.76
N SER A 30 0.62 4.22 3.17
CA SER A 30 1.95 4.79 2.94
C SER A 30 2.68 5.08 4.25
N LEU A 31 1.94 5.50 5.27
CA LEU A 31 2.55 5.81 6.58
C LEU A 31 2.74 4.58 7.44
N ASP A 32 1.82 3.62 7.37
CA ASP A 32 1.79 2.50 8.30
C ASP A 32 2.12 1.16 7.64
N TYR A 33 2.75 1.16 6.48
CA TYR A 33 3.02 -0.10 5.76
C TYR A 33 3.79 -1.11 6.61
N ARG A 34 4.62 -0.65 7.52
CA ARG A 34 5.40 -1.56 8.38
C ARG A 34 4.52 -2.38 9.31
N ASP A 35 3.35 -1.86 9.63
CA ASP A 35 2.39 -2.58 10.48
C ASP A 35 1.59 -3.60 9.67
N GLN A 36 1.71 -3.57 8.34
CA GLN A 36 0.98 -4.47 7.44
C GLN A 36 -0.51 -4.49 7.77
N PRO A 37 -1.17 -3.31 7.69
CA PRO A 37 -2.57 -3.23 8.10
C PRO A 37 -3.47 -4.12 7.27
N SER A 38 -4.42 -4.77 7.93
CA SER A 38 -5.37 -5.65 7.28
C SER A 38 -6.45 -4.82 6.58
N LEU A 39 -7.16 -5.47 5.65
CA LEU A 39 -8.30 -4.83 5.00
C LEU A 39 -9.33 -4.39 6.05
N GLU A 40 -9.56 -5.22 7.06
CA GLU A 40 -10.49 -4.91 8.13
C GLU A 40 -10.08 -3.65 8.89
N ALA A 41 -8.78 -3.53 9.20
CA ALA A 41 -8.29 -2.35 9.91
C ALA A 41 -8.41 -1.09 9.05
N LEU A 42 -8.09 -1.19 7.76
CA LEU A 42 -8.21 -0.06 6.86
C LEU A 42 -9.66 0.38 6.70
N ALA A 43 -10.57 -0.60 6.58
CA ALA A 43 -11.99 -0.31 6.44
C ALA A 43 -12.51 0.39 7.69
N ALA A 44 -12.13 -0.11 8.87
CA ALA A 44 -12.58 0.48 10.13
C ALA A 44 -12.10 1.93 10.24
N ASP A 45 -10.90 2.21 9.78
CA ASP A 45 -10.33 3.56 9.86
C ASP A 45 -11.16 4.59 9.08
N VAL A 46 -11.80 4.17 8.00
CA VAL A 46 -12.58 5.08 7.16
C VAL A 46 -14.09 4.85 7.27
N GLY A 47 -14.53 4.00 8.21
CA GLY A 47 -15.95 3.78 8.43
C GLY A 47 -16.64 2.96 7.35
N GLU A 48 -15.90 2.07 6.69
CA GLU A 48 -16.43 1.22 5.64
C GLU A 48 -16.43 -0.24 6.05
N THR A 49 -17.21 -1.06 5.33
CA THR A 49 -17.07 -2.49 5.48
C THR A 49 -15.86 -2.95 4.65
N PRO A 50 -15.24 -4.09 5.01
CA PRO A 50 -14.10 -4.57 4.21
C PRO A 50 -14.45 -4.76 2.73
N THR A 51 -15.59 -5.39 2.44
CA THR A 51 -16.01 -5.59 1.05
C THR A 51 -16.26 -4.26 0.36
N GLY A 52 -16.91 -3.33 1.04
CA GLY A 52 -17.20 -2.01 0.50
C GLY A 52 -15.93 -1.25 0.18
N LEU A 53 -14.96 -1.29 1.09
CA LEU A 53 -13.70 -0.61 0.86
C LEU A 53 -12.96 -1.23 -0.31
N GLN A 54 -12.93 -2.55 -0.40
CA GLN A 54 -12.21 -3.21 -1.48
C GLN A 54 -12.78 -2.81 -2.84
N LYS A 55 -14.11 -2.79 -2.98
CA LYS A 55 -14.74 -2.40 -4.24
C LYS A 55 -14.47 -0.93 -4.56
N LEU A 56 -14.64 -0.07 -3.58
CA LEU A 56 -14.41 1.36 -3.74
C LEU A 56 -12.97 1.66 -4.14
N PHE A 57 -12.04 1.08 -3.40
CA PHE A 57 -10.62 1.33 -3.64
C PHE A 57 -10.20 0.81 -5.01
N THR A 58 -10.62 -0.40 -5.37
CA THR A 58 -10.26 -0.99 -6.67
C THR A 58 -10.81 -0.14 -7.83
N ARG A 59 -12.02 0.39 -7.67
CA ARG A 59 -12.62 1.22 -8.70
C ARG A 59 -11.80 2.49 -8.96
N TRP A 60 -11.30 3.11 -7.90
CA TRP A 60 -10.60 4.38 -8.05
C TRP A 60 -9.10 4.21 -8.28
N ALA A 61 -8.49 3.23 -7.64
CA ALA A 61 -7.03 3.06 -7.68
C ALA A 61 -6.58 2.05 -8.73
N GLY A 62 -7.49 1.20 -9.20
CA GLY A 62 -7.14 0.21 -10.22
C GLY A 62 -6.58 -1.08 -9.66
N LEU A 63 -6.37 -1.15 -8.34
CA LEU A 63 -5.87 -2.36 -7.68
C LEU A 63 -6.44 -2.39 -6.26
N SER A 64 -6.41 -3.58 -5.64
CA SER A 64 -6.96 -3.74 -4.30
C SER A 64 -6.09 -3.06 -3.25
N PRO A 65 -6.65 -2.77 -2.06
CA PRO A 65 -5.83 -2.25 -0.96
C PRO A 65 -4.65 -3.16 -0.62
N LYS A 66 -4.87 -4.47 -0.64
CA LYS A 66 -3.79 -5.42 -0.36
C LYS A 66 -2.68 -5.31 -1.40
N ALA A 67 -3.05 -5.24 -2.68
CA ALA A 67 -2.06 -5.12 -3.75
C ALA A 67 -1.30 -3.80 -3.62
N PHE A 68 -1.98 -2.73 -3.23
CA PHE A 68 -1.33 -1.45 -3.03
C PHE A 68 -0.33 -1.53 -1.87
N LEU A 69 -0.73 -2.16 -0.76
CA LEU A 69 0.18 -2.35 0.38
C LEU A 69 1.41 -3.15 -0.04
N GLN A 70 1.20 -4.20 -0.83
CA GLN A 70 2.32 -5.02 -1.32
C GLN A 70 3.27 -4.20 -2.19
N ALA A 71 2.72 -3.33 -3.04
CA ALA A 71 3.54 -2.47 -3.89
C ALA A 71 4.36 -1.49 -3.06
N VAL A 72 3.76 -0.89 -2.05
CA VAL A 72 4.46 0.04 -1.16
C VAL A 72 5.56 -0.69 -0.39
N THR A 73 5.23 -1.87 0.15
CA THR A 73 6.19 -2.69 0.89
C THR A 73 7.39 -3.04 0.01
N LEU A 74 7.11 -3.49 -1.21
CA LEU A 74 8.15 -3.88 -2.14
C LEU A 74 9.04 -2.69 -2.53
N ASP A 75 8.44 -1.53 -2.75
CA ASP A 75 9.20 -0.34 -3.09
C ASP A 75 10.19 0.03 -1.97
N HIS A 76 9.74 -0.02 -0.72
CA HIS A 76 10.63 0.24 0.41
C HIS A 76 11.72 -0.82 0.52
N ALA A 77 11.34 -2.09 0.32
CA ALA A 77 12.32 -3.18 0.38
C ALA A 77 13.41 -2.99 -0.69
N ARG A 78 13.01 -2.60 -1.91
CA ARG A 78 13.97 -2.37 -2.97
C ARG A 78 14.99 -1.30 -2.59
N ARG A 79 14.52 -0.22 -1.98
CA ARG A 79 15.43 0.86 -1.57
C ARG A 79 16.42 0.40 -0.50
N LEU A 80 15.95 -0.41 0.45
CA LEU A 80 16.82 -0.94 1.49
C LEU A 80 17.86 -1.88 0.92
N LEU A 81 17.45 -2.77 0.02
CA LEU A 81 18.38 -3.70 -0.63
C LEU A 81 19.39 -2.95 -1.52
N ASP A 82 18.93 -1.91 -2.22
CA ASP A 82 19.83 -1.08 -3.04
C ASP A 82 20.88 -0.40 -2.18
N GLY A 83 20.52 -0.06 -0.94
CA GLY A 83 21.45 0.56 0.00
C GLY A 83 22.37 -0.43 0.70
N GLY A 84 22.27 -1.71 0.37
CA GLY A 84 23.16 -2.73 0.91
C GLY A 84 22.64 -3.46 2.14
N MET A 85 21.40 -3.19 2.57
CA MET A 85 20.86 -3.88 3.72
C MET A 85 20.68 -5.36 3.44
N PRO A 86 21.10 -6.26 4.35
CA PRO A 86 20.89 -7.70 4.15
C PRO A 86 19.40 -8.05 4.08
N LEU A 87 19.09 -9.11 3.33
CA LEU A 87 17.71 -9.53 3.12
C LEU A 87 16.96 -9.75 4.42
N LEU A 88 17.58 -10.41 5.39
CA LEU A 88 16.94 -10.67 6.67
C LEU A 88 16.51 -9.38 7.36
N GLU A 89 17.43 -8.41 7.45
CA GLU A 89 17.12 -7.13 8.05
C GLU A 89 16.03 -6.39 7.28
N ALA A 90 16.14 -6.38 5.96
CA ALA A 90 15.18 -5.66 5.12
C ALA A 90 13.78 -6.24 5.31
N SER A 91 13.67 -7.57 5.43
CA SER A 91 12.36 -8.20 5.59
C SER A 91 11.67 -7.74 6.86
N PHE A 92 12.39 -7.65 7.97
CA PHE A 92 11.79 -7.18 9.22
C PHE A 92 11.54 -5.68 9.18
N GLU A 93 12.41 -4.94 8.51
CA GLU A 93 12.27 -3.48 8.44
C GLU A 93 10.98 -3.07 7.72
N VAL A 94 10.54 -3.86 6.74
CA VAL A 94 9.31 -3.55 6.01
C VAL A 94 8.09 -4.28 6.57
N GLY A 95 8.22 -4.88 7.75
CA GLY A 95 7.07 -5.47 8.45
C GLY A 95 6.75 -6.90 8.05
N MET A 96 7.64 -7.57 7.35
CA MET A 96 7.44 -9.00 7.02
C MET A 96 7.85 -9.87 8.19
N SER A 97 7.27 -11.07 8.30
CA SER A 97 7.59 -11.98 9.39
C SER A 97 8.92 -12.68 9.18
N GLY A 98 9.50 -12.60 8.01
CA GLY A 98 10.80 -13.19 7.72
C GLY A 98 11.15 -13.07 6.26
N PRO A 99 12.37 -13.49 5.88
CA PRO A 99 12.84 -13.34 4.50
C PRO A 99 12.03 -14.13 3.49
N GLY A 100 11.41 -15.26 3.91
CA GLY A 100 10.58 -16.04 2.99
C GLY A 100 9.39 -15.26 2.48
N ARG A 101 8.77 -14.44 3.33
CA ARG A 101 7.62 -13.64 2.91
C ARG A 101 8.06 -12.55 1.93
N LEU A 102 9.20 -11.95 2.16
CA LEU A 102 9.72 -10.94 1.23
C LEU A 102 10.14 -11.59 -0.08
N HIS A 103 10.73 -12.78 -0.01
CA HIS A 103 11.08 -13.55 -1.20
C HIS A 103 9.85 -13.79 -2.08
N ASP A 104 8.75 -14.24 -1.46
CA ASP A 104 7.52 -14.50 -2.19
C ASP A 104 6.99 -13.24 -2.85
N LEU A 105 7.08 -12.12 -2.17
CA LEU A 105 6.61 -10.86 -2.69
C LEU A 105 7.40 -10.45 -3.94
N PHE A 106 8.73 -10.60 -3.87
CA PHE A 106 9.59 -10.30 -5.02
C PHE A 106 9.28 -11.20 -6.21
N VAL A 107 9.15 -12.50 -5.97
CA VAL A 107 8.87 -13.45 -7.05
C VAL A 107 7.53 -13.12 -7.71
N THR A 108 6.53 -12.77 -6.93
CA THR A 108 5.20 -12.47 -7.45
C THR A 108 5.18 -11.20 -8.28
N HIS A 109 5.88 -10.16 -7.83
CA HIS A 109 5.75 -8.83 -8.44
C HIS A 109 6.91 -8.47 -9.36
N GLU A 110 8.12 -9.01 -9.11
CA GLU A 110 9.29 -8.65 -9.90
C GLU A 110 9.76 -9.79 -10.79
N ALA A 111 9.17 -10.98 -10.65
CA ALA A 111 9.58 -12.17 -11.38
C ALA A 111 11.05 -12.53 -11.12
N MET A 112 11.57 -12.15 -9.96
CA MET A 112 12.93 -12.47 -9.57
C MET A 112 13.01 -12.52 -8.05
N SER A 113 14.02 -13.24 -7.52
CA SER A 113 14.24 -13.30 -6.08
C SER A 113 14.89 -12.02 -5.59
N PRO A 114 14.83 -11.73 -4.27
CA PRO A 114 15.55 -10.58 -3.73
C PRO A 114 17.05 -10.63 -3.98
N GLY A 115 17.64 -11.83 -3.95
CA GLY A 115 19.07 -12.00 -4.25
C GLY A 115 19.38 -11.62 -5.67
N ASP A 116 18.56 -12.09 -6.62
CA ASP A 116 18.70 -11.73 -8.02
C ASP A 116 18.54 -10.24 -8.21
N TYR A 117 17.58 -9.64 -7.50
CA TYR A 117 17.36 -8.20 -7.57
C TYR A 117 18.61 -7.44 -7.13
N LYS A 118 19.23 -7.84 -6.01
CA LYS A 118 20.43 -7.16 -5.51
C LYS A 118 21.58 -7.25 -6.50
N ASN A 119 21.66 -8.34 -7.25
CA ASN A 119 22.78 -8.60 -8.15
C ASN A 119 22.53 -8.15 -9.59
N ARG A 120 21.37 -7.62 -9.89
CA ARG A 120 20.96 -7.32 -11.27
C ARG A 120 21.85 -6.28 -11.96
N GLY A 121 22.54 -5.45 -11.19
CA GLY A 121 23.38 -4.41 -11.74
C GLY A 121 24.86 -4.78 -11.77
N GLU A 122 25.16 -6.00 -11.42
CA GLU A 122 26.53 -6.50 -11.36
C GLU A 122 26.85 -7.47 -12.48
#